data_f0273f0bc6950526c0d288f123bbce0b
#
_entry.id   f0273f0bc6950526c0d288f123bbce0b
#
_cell.length_a   1.000
_cell.length_b   1.000
_cell.length_c   1.000
_cell.angle_alpha   90.00
_cell.angle_beta   90.00
_cell.angle_gamma   90.00
#
_symmetry.space_group_name_H-M   'P 1'
#
loop_
_entity.id
_entity.type
_entity.pdbx_description
1 polymer ?
#
loop_
_entity_poly.entity_id
_entity_poly.type
_entity_poly.pdbx_seq_one_letter_code
_entity_poly.pdbx_strand_id
1 'polypeptide(L)'
;MIGYMAKLKVLEVIRQGQIGGGESHLLDLIYFLDREKVEPVCLSFTDGEMIRRLTRMGIVCHIINSQKPFDIKVQGQIIKLIQNEHIQLVNAHGSRAASNILYPVRKLHIPLIYTVHGWSFHDDQSYIVRKLRGWSEKIICSSANQIICVSESNKVTGIKVFGLKNAIVIENGVNLDKFNPDGSFKYLRSEFGFSESDFIVGFIARCTKQKNPLVFLAALEKSHHVHPSIKGLFVGEGDMDGEVDAYIQQHQMKGYLFRSSFRTDVPDLLHCIDVYCLPSLWEGLSIALLEAMAMRKAIIATPTDGTKEVIEHQKNGLVVQFDDVPALAKSIGVFYENKVMKEECANQAWKFVTERFNAKRVAESVSTIYSEIMNNGG
;
A
#
# COMPACT_ATOMS: atom_id res chain seq x y z
N MET A 1 3.12 35.15 27.71
CA MET A 1 2.35 33.88 27.81
C MET A 1 2.24 33.34 26.43
N ILE A 2 3.05 32.31 26.10
CA ILE A 2 2.92 31.57 24.85
C ILE A 2 1.65 30.72 25.04
N GLY A 3 0.55 31.12 24.38
CA GLY A 3 -0.68 30.36 24.44
C GLY A 3 -0.42 28.98 23.86
N TYR A 4 -0.56 27.92 24.64
CA TYR A 4 -0.64 26.54 24.14
C TYR A 4 -1.82 26.48 23.17
N MET A 5 -1.58 26.55 21.89
CA MET A 5 -2.63 26.21 20.92
C MET A 5 -3.04 24.76 21.17
N ALA A 6 -4.31 24.52 21.42
CA ALA A 6 -4.83 23.17 21.60
C ALA A 6 -4.50 22.35 20.34
N LYS A 7 -3.97 21.14 20.53
CA LYS A 7 -3.66 20.21 19.42
C LYS A 7 -4.94 19.90 18.67
N LEU A 8 -4.85 19.85 17.34
CA LEU A 8 -5.96 19.42 16.50
C LEU A 8 -6.18 17.91 16.64
N LYS A 9 -7.35 17.52 17.13
CA LYS A 9 -7.69 16.10 17.31
C LYS A 9 -8.33 15.53 16.04
N VAL A 10 -7.59 14.63 15.36
CA VAL A 10 -7.96 14.07 14.05
C VAL A 10 -8.28 12.59 14.19
N LEU A 11 -9.44 12.15 13.66
CA LEU A 11 -9.81 10.75 13.57
C LEU A 11 -9.36 10.19 12.22
N GLU A 12 -8.36 9.32 12.25
CA GLU A 12 -7.89 8.54 11.11
C GLU A 12 -8.72 7.25 11.01
N VAL A 13 -9.53 7.12 9.97
CA VAL A 13 -10.46 5.99 9.81
C VAL A 13 -10.01 5.09 8.68
N ILE A 14 -9.88 3.79 8.95
CA ILE A 14 -9.44 2.81 7.97
C ILE A 14 -10.28 1.54 8.00
N ARG A 15 -10.30 0.82 6.87
CA ARG A 15 -11.12 -0.38 6.68
C ARG A 15 -10.76 -1.55 7.59
N GLN A 16 -9.46 -1.77 7.81
CA GLN A 16 -8.97 -2.97 8.49
C GLN A 16 -7.73 -2.67 9.33
N GLY A 17 -7.52 -3.51 10.35
CA GLY A 17 -6.35 -3.43 11.23
C GLY A 17 -5.16 -4.27 10.78
N GLN A 18 -5.30 -5.15 9.77
CA GLN A 18 -4.20 -5.90 9.19
C GLN A 18 -3.38 -5.01 8.24
N ILE A 19 -2.07 -5.28 8.12
CA ILE A 19 -1.19 -4.45 7.31
C ILE A 19 -1.37 -4.77 5.82
N GLY A 20 -1.58 -3.73 5.04
CA GLY A 20 -1.57 -3.67 3.59
C GLY A 20 -1.07 -2.31 3.15
N GLY A 21 -1.20 -1.92 1.88
CA GLY A 21 -0.68 -0.65 1.38
C GLY A 21 -1.28 0.58 2.08
N GLY A 22 -2.61 0.67 2.20
CA GLY A 22 -3.27 1.79 2.88
C GLY A 22 -2.92 1.87 4.37
N GLU A 23 -2.79 0.72 5.02
CA GLU A 23 -2.43 0.60 6.43
C GLU A 23 -0.96 0.97 6.68
N SER A 24 -0.04 0.63 5.76
CA SER A 24 1.36 1.09 5.80
C SER A 24 1.44 2.61 5.64
N HIS A 25 0.69 3.18 4.69
CA HIS A 25 0.57 4.63 4.53
C HIS A 25 0.11 5.30 5.83
N LEU A 26 -0.95 4.79 6.47
CA LEU A 26 -1.48 5.35 7.72
C LEU A 26 -0.46 5.25 8.87
N LEU A 27 0.25 4.13 8.99
CA LEU A 27 1.32 3.97 9.98
C LEU A 27 2.42 5.03 9.80
N ASP A 28 2.88 5.22 8.56
CA ASP A 28 3.93 6.18 8.25
C ASP A 28 3.44 7.63 8.38
N LEU A 29 2.20 7.93 7.96
CA LEU A 29 1.56 9.23 8.20
C LEU A 29 1.57 9.56 9.69
N ILE A 30 1.03 8.70 10.53
CA ILE A 30 0.95 8.90 11.98
C ILE A 30 2.35 8.96 12.62
N TYR A 31 3.31 8.20 12.13
CA TYR A 31 4.70 8.23 12.62
C TYR A 31 5.38 9.59 12.42
N PHE A 32 5.16 10.22 11.26
CA PHE A 32 5.79 11.49 10.90
C PHE A 32 4.94 12.74 11.21
N LEU A 33 3.68 12.60 11.64
CA LEU A 33 2.87 13.73 12.06
C LEU A 33 3.52 14.49 13.25
N ASP A 34 3.52 15.81 13.18
CA ASP A 34 3.92 16.69 14.27
C ASP A 34 2.92 16.58 15.43
N ARG A 35 3.31 15.83 16.47
CA ARG A 35 2.47 15.55 17.64
C ARG A 35 2.24 16.75 18.55
N GLU A 36 2.96 17.84 18.34
CA GLU A 36 2.69 19.09 19.04
C GLU A 36 1.52 19.84 18.41
N LYS A 37 1.21 19.57 17.15
CA LYS A 37 0.11 20.21 16.41
C LYS A 37 -1.11 19.32 16.25
N VAL A 38 -0.88 18.00 16.01
CA VAL A 38 -1.94 17.03 15.70
C VAL A 38 -1.93 15.90 16.71
N GLU A 39 -3.10 15.61 17.28
CA GLU A 39 -3.37 14.43 18.10
C GLU A 39 -4.20 13.42 17.29
N PRO A 40 -3.58 12.39 16.66
CA PRO A 40 -4.34 11.40 15.91
C PRO A 40 -4.98 10.37 16.83
N VAL A 41 -6.23 10.04 16.51
CA VAL A 41 -6.99 8.90 17.04
C VAL A 41 -7.29 7.97 15.88
N CYS A 42 -7.15 6.67 16.04
CA CYS A 42 -7.40 5.71 14.97
C CYS A 42 -8.72 4.97 15.18
N LEU A 43 -9.54 4.86 14.13
CA LEU A 43 -10.68 3.96 14.07
C LEU A 43 -10.46 2.92 12.97
N SER A 44 -10.46 1.65 13.32
CA SER A 44 -10.45 0.53 12.38
C SER A 44 -11.74 -0.29 12.47
N PHE A 45 -12.17 -0.87 11.34
CA PHE A 45 -13.34 -1.75 11.30
C PHE A 45 -13.01 -3.22 11.51
N THR A 46 -11.75 -3.58 11.73
CA THR A 46 -11.29 -4.89 12.21
C THR A 46 -10.04 -4.74 13.06
N ASP A 47 -9.75 -5.72 13.89
CA ASP A 47 -8.45 -5.81 14.59
C ASP A 47 -7.32 -6.24 13.66
N GLY A 48 -6.06 -6.03 14.08
CA GLY A 48 -4.89 -6.49 13.35
C GLY A 48 -3.56 -5.87 13.81
N GLU A 49 -2.49 -6.23 13.10
CA GLU A 49 -1.13 -5.82 13.46
C GLU A 49 -0.91 -4.30 13.40
N MET A 50 -1.58 -3.60 12.48
CA MET A 50 -1.51 -2.12 12.42
C MET A 50 -2.00 -1.49 13.73
N ILE A 51 -3.12 -1.96 14.27
CA ILE A 51 -3.67 -1.47 15.56
C ILE A 51 -2.67 -1.70 16.68
N ARG A 52 -2.08 -2.90 16.75
CA ARG A 52 -1.05 -3.22 17.76
C ARG A 52 0.16 -2.28 17.66
N ARG A 53 0.61 -1.95 16.45
CA ARG A 53 1.72 -1.01 16.23
C ARG A 53 1.36 0.41 16.64
N LEU A 54 0.19 0.92 16.24
CA LEU A 54 -0.28 2.24 16.63
C LEU A 54 -0.41 2.36 18.16
N THR A 55 -0.94 1.33 18.83
CA THR A 55 -1.05 1.30 20.30
C THR A 55 0.34 1.34 20.96
N ARG A 56 1.34 0.62 20.45
CA ARG A 56 2.73 0.70 20.94
C ARG A 56 3.35 2.10 20.71
N MET A 57 2.89 2.85 19.70
CA MET A 57 3.28 4.24 19.46
C MET A 57 2.52 5.24 20.36
N GLY A 58 1.67 4.77 21.28
CA GLY A 58 0.87 5.59 22.18
C GLY A 58 -0.35 6.23 21.51
N ILE A 59 -0.84 5.70 20.37
CA ILE A 59 -2.03 6.18 19.71
C ILE A 59 -3.27 5.55 20.33
N VAL A 60 -4.28 6.36 20.59
CA VAL A 60 -5.62 5.89 20.97
C VAL A 60 -6.26 5.21 19.75
N CYS A 61 -6.58 3.92 19.88
CA CYS A 61 -7.16 3.12 18.81
C CYS A 61 -8.50 2.55 19.23
N HIS A 62 -9.49 2.66 18.35
CA HIS A 62 -10.81 2.10 18.50
C HIS A 62 -11.09 1.05 17.42
N ILE A 63 -11.80 -0.01 17.77
CA ILE A 63 -12.24 -1.05 16.85
C ILE A 63 -13.75 -1.11 16.89
N ILE A 64 -14.40 -0.86 15.75
CA ILE A 64 -15.85 -1.02 15.57
C ILE A 64 -16.06 -1.98 14.40
N ASN A 65 -16.37 -3.24 14.70
CA ASN A 65 -16.44 -4.30 13.70
C ASN A 65 -17.52 -4.02 12.63
N SER A 66 -17.08 -3.86 11.37
CA SER A 66 -17.94 -3.74 10.20
C SER A 66 -17.24 -4.25 8.94
N GLN A 67 -17.94 -5.10 8.18
CA GLN A 67 -17.45 -5.61 6.90
C GLN A 67 -18.17 -4.99 5.70
N LYS A 68 -19.19 -4.16 5.92
CA LYS A 68 -20.06 -3.61 4.87
C LYS A 68 -19.81 -2.10 4.69
N PRO A 69 -19.89 -1.58 3.47
CA PRO A 69 -20.01 -0.14 3.26
C PRO A 69 -21.40 0.33 3.70
N PHE A 70 -21.51 1.57 4.13
CA PHE A 70 -22.76 2.21 4.59
C PHE A 70 -23.49 1.39 5.67
N ASP A 71 -22.76 0.79 6.61
CA ASP A 71 -23.33 -0.04 7.67
C ASP A 71 -24.06 0.81 8.71
N ILE A 72 -25.39 0.75 8.69
CA ILE A 72 -26.24 1.51 9.61
C ILE A 72 -26.10 1.10 11.08
N LYS A 73 -25.63 -0.14 11.33
CA LYS A 73 -25.55 -0.71 12.69
C LYS A 73 -24.43 -0.07 13.51
N VAL A 74 -23.37 0.44 12.86
CA VAL A 74 -22.20 1.01 13.53
C VAL A 74 -22.31 2.54 13.73
N GLN A 75 -23.27 3.20 13.08
CA GLN A 75 -23.37 4.68 13.07
C GLN A 75 -23.44 5.29 14.47
N GLY A 76 -24.29 4.70 15.35
CA GLY A 76 -24.45 5.19 16.73
C GLY A 76 -23.15 5.06 17.54
N GLN A 77 -22.38 4.01 17.33
CA GLN A 77 -21.09 3.81 17.99
C GLN A 77 -20.05 4.83 17.51
N ILE A 78 -20.00 5.08 16.19
CA ILE A 78 -19.09 6.07 15.59
C ILE A 78 -19.42 7.48 16.08
N ILE A 79 -20.70 7.86 16.14
CA ILE A 79 -21.14 9.17 16.68
C ILE A 79 -20.65 9.35 18.11
N LYS A 80 -20.89 8.36 18.98
CA LYS A 80 -20.43 8.39 20.37
C LYS A 80 -18.91 8.51 20.49
N LEU A 81 -18.17 7.78 19.64
CA LEU A 81 -16.71 7.84 19.60
C LEU A 81 -16.25 9.26 19.25
N ILE A 82 -16.78 9.86 18.17
CA ILE A 82 -16.43 11.23 17.75
C ILE A 82 -16.67 12.23 18.86
N GLN A 83 -17.82 12.11 19.56
CA GLN A 83 -18.18 13.01 20.67
C GLN A 83 -17.28 12.81 21.89
N ASN A 84 -17.06 11.56 22.33
CA ASN A 84 -16.28 11.23 23.50
C ASN A 84 -14.81 11.60 23.36
N GLU A 85 -14.26 11.39 22.15
CA GLU A 85 -12.88 11.75 21.82
C GLU A 85 -12.72 13.22 21.43
N HIS A 86 -13.80 14.02 21.38
CA HIS A 86 -13.76 15.42 20.96
C HIS A 86 -13.08 15.64 19.60
N ILE A 87 -13.40 14.78 18.63
CA ILE A 87 -12.82 14.82 17.29
C ILE A 87 -13.23 16.08 16.54
N GLN A 88 -12.27 16.78 15.95
CA GLN A 88 -12.46 18.04 15.24
C GLN A 88 -12.38 17.88 13.72
N LEU A 89 -11.69 16.85 13.23
CA LEU A 89 -11.50 16.54 11.81
C LEU A 89 -11.47 15.02 11.61
N VAL A 90 -12.02 14.54 10.51
CA VAL A 90 -11.94 13.12 10.13
C VAL A 90 -11.20 12.98 8.81
N ASN A 91 -10.21 12.08 8.76
CA ASN A 91 -9.57 11.62 7.53
C ASN A 91 -9.92 10.13 7.30
N ALA A 92 -10.67 9.85 6.24
CA ALA A 92 -11.12 8.51 5.93
C ALA A 92 -10.28 7.89 4.80
N HIS A 93 -9.60 6.78 5.10
CA HIS A 93 -8.72 6.06 4.19
C HIS A 93 -9.46 4.95 3.43
N GLY A 94 -9.77 5.22 2.16
CA GLY A 94 -10.45 4.30 1.26
C GLY A 94 -11.98 4.27 1.41
N SER A 95 -12.65 3.72 0.41
CA SER A 95 -14.11 3.80 0.21
C SER A 95 -14.94 3.24 1.36
N ARG A 96 -14.50 2.13 1.97
CA ARG A 96 -15.26 1.51 3.08
C ARG A 96 -15.18 2.35 4.34
N ALA A 97 -14.04 2.95 4.64
CA ALA A 97 -13.88 3.87 5.75
C ALA A 97 -14.77 5.10 5.53
N ALA A 98 -14.63 5.72 4.37
CA ALA A 98 -15.39 6.92 4.02
C ALA A 98 -16.90 6.69 4.02
N SER A 99 -17.41 5.60 3.44
CA SER A 99 -18.85 5.29 3.41
C SER A 99 -19.47 5.13 4.80
N ASN A 100 -18.73 4.57 5.76
CA ASN A 100 -19.22 4.36 7.11
C ASN A 100 -19.14 5.60 7.99
N ILE A 101 -18.33 6.59 7.61
CA ILE A 101 -18.17 7.83 8.37
C ILE A 101 -19.10 8.98 7.89
N LEU A 102 -19.64 8.89 6.66
CA LEU A 102 -20.42 9.99 6.05
C LEU A 102 -21.57 10.49 6.90
N TYR A 103 -22.41 9.61 7.42
CA TYR A 103 -23.55 10.03 8.23
C TYR A 103 -23.12 10.64 9.57
N PRO A 104 -22.20 10.02 10.35
CA PRO A 104 -21.66 10.62 11.56
C PRO A 104 -21.11 12.04 11.38
N VAL A 105 -20.24 12.26 10.39
CA VAL A 105 -19.61 13.59 10.19
C VAL A 105 -20.63 14.63 9.75
N ARG A 106 -21.58 14.27 8.88
CA ARG A 106 -22.69 15.16 8.49
C ARG A 106 -23.57 15.55 9.70
N LYS A 107 -23.94 14.56 10.52
CA LYS A 107 -24.79 14.79 11.70
C LYS A 107 -24.12 15.67 12.73
N LEU A 108 -22.81 15.56 12.89
CA LEU A 108 -22.02 16.29 13.88
C LEU A 108 -21.35 17.56 13.31
N HIS A 109 -21.54 17.84 12.02
CA HIS A 109 -20.90 18.95 11.30
C HIS A 109 -19.36 18.95 11.40
N ILE A 110 -18.75 17.75 11.36
CA ILE A 110 -17.29 17.59 11.39
C ILE A 110 -16.74 17.56 9.96
N PRO A 111 -15.68 18.33 9.65
CA PRO A 111 -15.02 18.28 8.34
C PRO A 111 -14.50 16.87 8.01
N LEU A 112 -14.61 16.49 6.74
CA LEU A 112 -14.18 15.19 6.22
C LEU A 112 -13.13 15.35 5.13
N ILE A 113 -12.00 14.69 5.30
CA ILE A 113 -11.03 14.40 4.24
C ILE A 113 -11.26 12.97 3.77
N TYR A 114 -11.20 12.76 2.46
CA TYR A 114 -11.24 11.43 1.88
C TYR A 114 -9.93 11.14 1.16
N THR A 115 -9.12 10.24 1.73
CA THR A 115 -7.86 9.76 1.13
C THR A 115 -8.11 8.50 0.30
N VAL A 116 -7.90 8.60 -1.01
CA VAL A 116 -8.15 7.56 -2.02
C VAL A 116 -6.88 6.76 -2.27
N HIS A 117 -6.76 5.57 -1.66
CA HIS A 117 -5.66 4.62 -1.90
C HIS A 117 -5.86 3.77 -3.17
N GLY A 118 -7.04 3.78 -3.73
CA GLY A 118 -7.51 3.09 -4.92
C GLY A 118 -9.02 3.13 -4.95
N TRP A 119 -9.59 3.19 -6.14
CA TRP A 119 -11.03 3.21 -6.31
C TRP A 119 -11.65 1.85 -5.98
N SER A 120 -12.91 1.84 -5.57
CA SER A 120 -13.66 0.60 -5.30
C SER A 120 -14.15 -0.11 -6.56
N PHE A 121 -14.05 0.54 -7.72
CA PHE A 121 -14.43 0.01 -9.02
C PHE A 121 -13.19 -0.35 -9.85
N HIS A 122 -13.24 -1.50 -10.54
CA HIS A 122 -12.15 -2.01 -11.38
C HIS A 122 -12.73 -2.62 -12.66
N ASP A 123 -11.90 -2.80 -13.68
CA ASP A 123 -12.30 -3.29 -15.00
C ASP A 123 -12.71 -4.78 -15.02
N ASP A 124 -12.28 -5.57 -14.03
CA ASP A 124 -12.66 -6.97 -13.84
C ASP A 124 -14.10 -7.18 -13.28
N GLN A 125 -14.76 -6.09 -12.87
CA GLN A 125 -16.11 -6.13 -12.33
C GLN A 125 -17.15 -6.03 -13.44
N SER A 126 -18.34 -6.62 -13.18
CA SER A 126 -19.48 -6.45 -14.09
C SER A 126 -19.85 -4.96 -14.24
N TYR A 127 -20.33 -4.57 -15.41
CA TYR A 127 -20.70 -3.19 -15.73
C TYR A 127 -21.63 -2.55 -14.69
N ILE A 128 -22.62 -3.31 -14.20
CA ILE A 128 -23.58 -2.83 -13.20
C ILE A 128 -22.87 -2.54 -11.87
N VAL A 129 -22.06 -3.48 -11.40
CA VAL A 129 -21.31 -3.33 -10.14
C VAL A 129 -20.36 -2.13 -10.24
N ARG A 130 -19.66 -1.99 -11.36
CA ARG A 130 -18.75 -0.86 -11.60
C ARG A 130 -19.48 0.47 -11.57
N LYS A 131 -20.67 0.58 -12.22
CA LYS A 131 -21.48 1.80 -12.16
C LYS A 131 -22.00 2.12 -10.77
N LEU A 132 -22.48 1.13 -10.02
CA LEU A 132 -22.95 1.33 -8.65
C LEU A 132 -21.82 1.79 -7.74
N ARG A 133 -20.64 1.21 -7.86
CA ARG A 133 -19.44 1.62 -7.10
C ARG A 133 -18.97 3.02 -7.50
N GLY A 134 -18.95 3.36 -8.78
CA GLY A 134 -18.63 4.71 -9.25
C GLY A 134 -19.62 5.75 -8.72
N TRP A 135 -20.90 5.44 -8.66
CA TRP A 135 -21.91 6.30 -8.05
C TRP A 135 -21.71 6.46 -6.53
N SER A 136 -21.39 5.38 -5.83
CA SER A 136 -21.01 5.42 -4.41
C SER A 136 -19.81 6.32 -4.15
N GLU A 137 -18.75 6.20 -4.96
CA GLU A 137 -17.57 7.07 -4.87
C GLU A 137 -17.92 8.55 -5.12
N LYS A 138 -18.79 8.82 -6.09
CA LYS A 138 -19.27 10.18 -6.35
C LYS A 138 -19.97 10.78 -5.12
N ILE A 139 -20.82 9.99 -4.42
CA ILE A 139 -21.49 10.44 -3.19
C ILE A 139 -20.48 10.74 -2.09
N ILE A 140 -19.48 9.86 -1.90
CA ILE A 140 -18.41 10.05 -0.90
C ILE A 140 -17.64 11.33 -1.23
N CYS A 141 -17.16 11.46 -2.46
CA CYS A 141 -16.37 12.61 -2.90
C CYS A 141 -17.14 13.94 -2.80
N SER A 142 -18.44 13.94 -3.15
CA SER A 142 -19.27 15.15 -3.03
C SER A 142 -19.54 15.60 -1.59
N SER A 143 -19.22 14.75 -0.62
CA SER A 143 -19.45 14.98 0.79
C SER A 143 -18.18 15.34 1.56
N ALA A 144 -17.03 15.12 0.97
CA ALA A 144 -15.74 15.44 1.56
C ALA A 144 -15.39 16.92 1.33
N ASN A 145 -14.83 17.56 2.35
CA ASN A 145 -14.30 18.92 2.26
C ASN A 145 -13.05 18.96 1.40
N GLN A 146 -12.23 17.91 1.46
CA GLN A 146 -11.05 17.72 0.63
C GLN A 146 -10.90 16.26 0.21
N ILE A 147 -10.48 16.03 -1.03
CA ILE A 147 -10.14 14.71 -1.55
C ILE A 147 -8.66 14.67 -1.82
N ILE A 148 -7.96 13.66 -1.28
CA ILE A 148 -6.55 13.39 -1.52
C ILE A 148 -6.45 12.11 -2.35
N CYS A 149 -5.92 12.20 -3.56
CA CYS A 149 -5.56 11.05 -4.38
C CYS A 149 -4.08 10.72 -4.19
N VAL A 150 -3.74 9.44 -3.95
CA VAL A 150 -2.35 9.03 -3.70
C VAL A 150 -1.54 8.82 -4.98
N SER A 151 -2.11 9.11 -6.14
CA SER A 151 -1.43 9.12 -7.44
C SER A 151 -2.20 9.99 -8.44
N GLU A 152 -1.50 10.46 -9.47
CA GLU A 152 -2.14 11.22 -10.55
C GLU A 152 -3.14 10.35 -11.33
N SER A 153 -2.81 9.07 -11.56
CA SER A 153 -3.70 8.11 -12.20
C SER A 153 -5.02 7.92 -11.44
N ASN A 154 -5.00 7.91 -10.10
CA ASN A 154 -6.23 7.86 -9.31
C ASN A 154 -7.11 9.10 -9.57
N LYS A 155 -6.53 10.29 -9.59
CA LYS A 155 -7.25 11.54 -9.88
C LYS A 155 -7.84 11.53 -11.29
N VAL A 156 -7.04 11.19 -12.30
CA VAL A 156 -7.48 11.10 -13.70
C VAL A 156 -8.62 10.10 -13.86
N THR A 157 -8.50 8.92 -13.25
CA THR A 157 -9.55 7.89 -13.28
C THR A 157 -10.84 8.38 -12.62
N GLY A 158 -10.78 9.05 -11.49
CA GLY A 158 -11.95 9.65 -10.82
C GLY A 158 -12.63 10.71 -11.69
N ILE A 159 -11.86 11.59 -12.34
CA ILE A 159 -12.37 12.59 -13.29
C ILE A 159 -13.11 11.90 -14.45
N LYS A 160 -12.49 10.88 -15.05
CA LYS A 160 -13.03 10.15 -16.20
C LYS A 160 -14.31 9.38 -15.88
N VAL A 161 -14.39 8.71 -14.72
CA VAL A 161 -15.49 7.78 -14.41
C VAL A 161 -16.72 8.49 -13.86
N PHE A 162 -16.55 9.49 -12.98
CA PHE A 162 -17.68 10.15 -12.32
C PHE A 162 -17.56 11.68 -12.18
N GLY A 163 -16.59 12.29 -12.84
CA GLY A 163 -16.41 13.74 -12.85
C GLY A 163 -15.89 14.30 -11.53
N LEU A 164 -14.87 13.65 -10.96
CA LEU A 164 -14.21 14.08 -9.72
C LEU A 164 -13.80 15.55 -9.80
N LYS A 165 -14.13 16.32 -8.77
CA LYS A 165 -13.76 17.74 -8.62
C LYS A 165 -13.03 17.94 -7.29
N ASN A 166 -12.25 19.01 -7.18
CA ASN A 166 -11.58 19.46 -5.96
C ASN A 166 -10.68 18.39 -5.30
N ALA A 167 -10.04 17.54 -6.11
CA ALA A 167 -9.07 16.59 -5.62
C ALA A 167 -7.64 17.11 -5.82
N ILE A 168 -6.84 16.98 -4.79
CA ILE A 168 -5.39 17.19 -4.86
C ILE A 168 -4.68 15.84 -4.94
N VAL A 169 -3.45 15.85 -5.42
CA VAL A 169 -2.58 14.68 -5.40
C VAL A 169 -1.52 14.87 -4.34
N ILE A 170 -1.48 13.94 -3.39
CA ILE A 170 -0.37 13.76 -2.46
C ILE A 170 0.05 12.30 -2.64
N GLU A 171 1.12 12.10 -3.40
CA GLU A 171 1.59 10.76 -3.76
C GLU A 171 1.95 9.96 -2.51
N ASN A 172 1.75 8.63 -2.54
CA ASN A 172 2.22 7.75 -1.48
C ASN A 172 3.72 7.95 -1.27
N GLY A 173 4.15 7.82 -0.02
CA GLY A 173 5.55 7.85 0.35
C GLY A 173 6.01 6.55 0.98
N VAL A 174 7.31 6.39 1.08
CA VAL A 174 7.96 5.30 1.80
C VAL A 174 8.77 5.87 2.97
N ASN A 175 8.79 5.16 4.08
CA ASN A 175 9.58 5.49 5.25
C ASN A 175 11.05 5.18 4.99
N LEU A 176 11.82 6.20 4.58
CA LEU A 176 13.23 6.06 4.21
C LEU A 176 14.16 5.77 5.40
N ASP A 177 13.72 6.04 6.63
CA ASP A 177 14.48 5.67 7.83
C ASP A 177 14.40 4.16 8.07
N LYS A 178 13.24 3.57 7.79
CA LYS A 178 12.98 2.12 7.91
C LYS A 178 13.50 1.34 6.71
N PHE A 179 13.32 1.85 5.49
CA PHE A 179 13.72 1.22 4.23
C PHE A 179 14.99 1.91 3.69
N ASN A 180 16.08 1.78 4.46
CA ASN A 180 17.39 2.32 4.13
C ASN A 180 18.34 1.17 3.76
N PRO A 181 18.81 1.05 2.49
CA PRO A 181 19.63 -0.07 2.05
C PRO A 181 20.98 -0.19 2.76
N ASP A 182 21.46 0.90 3.37
CA ASP A 182 22.71 0.95 4.11
C ASP A 182 22.49 0.69 5.63
N GLY A 183 21.28 0.23 6.01
CA GLY A 183 20.93 -0.12 7.39
C GLY A 183 21.52 -1.45 7.86
N SER A 184 21.20 -1.83 9.11
CA SER A 184 21.57 -3.13 9.66
C SER A 184 20.41 -4.11 9.53
N PHE A 185 20.64 -5.25 8.88
CA PHE A 185 19.63 -6.26 8.58
C PHE A 185 19.99 -7.62 9.17
N LYS A 186 18.95 -8.40 9.45
CA LYS A 186 19.14 -9.82 9.78
C LYS A 186 19.49 -10.58 8.52
N TYR A 187 20.47 -11.46 8.63
CA TYR A 187 20.82 -12.35 7.55
C TYR A 187 19.80 -13.52 7.50
N LEU A 188 18.86 -13.47 6.56
CA LEU A 188 17.76 -14.43 6.47
C LEU A 188 17.97 -15.54 5.42
N ARG A 189 19.00 -15.44 4.54
CA ARG A 189 19.21 -16.43 3.46
C ARG A 189 19.32 -17.85 3.99
N SER A 190 20.11 -18.07 5.06
CA SER A 190 20.25 -19.37 5.68
C SER A 190 18.96 -19.87 6.37
N GLU A 191 18.18 -18.97 6.97
CA GLU A 191 16.86 -19.31 7.55
C GLU A 191 15.92 -19.89 6.48
N PHE A 192 16.01 -19.37 5.26
CA PHE A 192 15.17 -19.77 4.14
C PHE A 192 15.76 -20.93 3.31
N GLY A 193 16.92 -21.46 3.70
CA GLY A 193 17.60 -22.52 2.98
C GLY A 193 18.29 -22.07 1.68
N PHE A 194 18.59 -20.78 1.58
CA PHE A 194 19.32 -20.21 0.43
C PHE A 194 20.80 -20.12 0.73
N SER A 195 21.64 -20.33 -0.31
CA SER A 195 23.08 -20.11 -0.29
C SER A 195 23.44 -18.67 -0.71
N GLU A 196 24.69 -18.27 -0.45
CA GLU A 196 25.23 -16.97 -0.90
C GLU A 196 25.24 -16.84 -2.43
N SER A 197 25.41 -17.95 -3.14
CA SER A 197 25.45 -17.98 -4.61
C SER A 197 24.07 -18.00 -5.26
N ASP A 198 22.99 -18.20 -4.49
CA ASP A 198 21.64 -18.21 -5.04
C ASP A 198 21.19 -16.80 -5.45
N PHE A 199 20.48 -16.73 -6.54
CA PHE A 199 19.82 -15.52 -7.03
C PHE A 199 18.36 -15.54 -6.64
N ILE A 200 17.94 -14.61 -5.77
CA ILE A 200 16.65 -14.68 -5.12
C ILE A 200 15.66 -13.70 -5.72
N VAL A 201 14.57 -14.23 -6.27
CA VAL A 201 13.44 -13.46 -6.78
C VAL A 201 12.35 -13.42 -5.72
N GLY A 202 12.00 -12.21 -5.24
CA GLY A 202 11.03 -12.01 -4.17
C GLY A 202 9.66 -11.59 -4.66
N PHE A 203 8.62 -12.23 -4.11
CA PHE A 203 7.23 -11.78 -4.12
C PHE A 203 6.83 -11.52 -2.67
N ILE A 204 6.73 -10.24 -2.30
CA ILE A 204 6.38 -9.83 -0.94
C ILE A 204 5.14 -8.95 -1.05
N ALA A 205 3.97 -9.57 -1.00
CA ALA A 205 2.69 -8.92 -1.21
C ALA A 205 1.53 -9.80 -0.70
N ARG A 206 0.32 -9.24 -0.57
CA ARG A 206 -0.87 -10.04 -0.25
C ARG A 206 -1.09 -11.13 -1.31
N CYS A 207 -1.44 -12.33 -0.87
CA CYS A 207 -1.76 -13.46 -1.75
C CYS A 207 -3.20 -13.33 -2.28
N THR A 208 -3.42 -12.44 -3.25
CA THR A 208 -4.73 -12.10 -3.82
C THR A 208 -4.70 -12.09 -5.34
N LYS A 209 -5.85 -12.24 -5.98
CA LYS A 209 -5.99 -12.13 -7.44
C LYS A 209 -5.38 -10.84 -7.99
N GLN A 210 -5.52 -9.73 -7.27
CA GLN A 210 -4.93 -8.44 -7.63
C GLN A 210 -3.42 -8.53 -7.84
N LYS A 211 -2.71 -9.26 -6.97
CA LYS A 211 -1.25 -9.39 -6.97
C LYS A 211 -0.74 -10.47 -7.90
N ASN A 212 -1.64 -11.33 -8.41
CA ASN A 212 -1.39 -12.33 -9.44
C ASN A 212 -0.24 -13.32 -9.09
N PRO A 213 -0.31 -13.97 -7.92
CA PRO A 213 0.79 -14.81 -7.41
C PRO A 213 1.10 -16.01 -8.30
N LEU A 214 0.11 -16.57 -9.02
CA LEU A 214 0.33 -17.73 -9.88
C LEU A 214 1.21 -17.43 -11.08
N VAL A 215 1.12 -16.22 -11.63
CA VAL A 215 2.01 -15.76 -12.71
C VAL A 215 3.46 -15.64 -12.21
N PHE A 216 3.66 -15.16 -10.99
CA PHE A 216 4.98 -15.16 -10.36
C PHE A 216 5.53 -16.57 -10.22
N LEU A 217 4.75 -17.52 -9.68
CA LEU A 217 5.18 -18.91 -9.49
C LEU A 217 5.54 -19.60 -10.82
N ALA A 218 4.70 -19.43 -11.83
CA ALA A 218 4.95 -20.02 -13.17
C ALA A 218 6.20 -19.44 -13.83
N ALA A 219 6.48 -18.15 -13.67
CA ALA A 219 7.68 -17.52 -14.19
C ALA A 219 8.94 -17.97 -13.43
N LEU A 220 8.84 -18.06 -12.09
CA LEU A 220 9.93 -18.56 -11.24
C LEU A 220 10.29 -20.00 -11.63
N GLU A 221 9.31 -20.88 -11.80
CA GLU A 221 9.52 -22.27 -12.22
C GLU A 221 10.29 -22.34 -13.55
N LYS A 222 9.85 -21.59 -14.57
CA LYS A 222 10.54 -21.53 -15.86
C LYS A 222 11.98 -21.02 -15.72
N SER A 223 12.19 -19.99 -14.89
CA SER A 223 13.52 -19.42 -14.67
C SER A 223 14.44 -20.39 -13.94
N HIS A 224 13.93 -21.10 -12.92
CA HIS A 224 14.67 -22.12 -12.18
C HIS A 224 15.08 -23.32 -13.05
N HIS A 225 14.20 -23.78 -13.94
CA HIS A 225 14.53 -24.87 -14.87
C HIS A 225 15.69 -24.50 -15.81
N VAL A 226 15.82 -23.24 -16.21
CA VAL A 226 16.95 -22.77 -17.05
C VAL A 226 18.19 -22.52 -16.20
N HIS A 227 18.02 -21.92 -15.02
CA HIS A 227 19.10 -21.53 -14.10
C HIS A 227 18.80 -22.02 -12.67
N PRO A 228 19.28 -23.21 -12.26
CA PRO A 228 18.94 -23.81 -10.96
C PRO A 228 19.36 -23.01 -9.72
N SER A 229 20.24 -22.03 -9.87
CA SER A 229 20.59 -21.06 -8.80
C SER A 229 19.56 -19.96 -8.60
N ILE A 230 18.57 -19.79 -9.50
CA ILE A 230 17.44 -18.90 -9.29
C ILE A 230 16.48 -19.55 -8.30
N LYS A 231 16.24 -18.88 -7.19
CA LYS A 231 15.35 -19.30 -6.10
C LYS A 231 14.25 -18.28 -5.89
N GLY A 232 13.19 -18.71 -5.21
CA GLY A 232 12.04 -17.85 -4.92
C GLY A 232 11.85 -17.58 -3.42
N LEU A 233 11.54 -16.34 -3.09
CA LEU A 233 11.03 -15.95 -1.78
C LEU A 233 9.59 -15.45 -1.96
N PHE A 234 8.60 -16.20 -1.43
CA PHE A 234 7.19 -15.82 -1.46
C PHE A 234 6.71 -15.53 -0.04
N VAL A 235 6.38 -14.27 0.23
CA VAL A 235 5.87 -13.85 1.54
C VAL A 235 4.57 -13.09 1.39
N GLY A 236 3.54 -13.58 2.07
CA GLY A 236 2.22 -12.98 2.10
C GLY A 236 1.11 -14.01 2.25
N GLU A 237 -0.05 -13.55 2.62
CA GLU A 237 -1.26 -14.34 2.82
C GLU A 237 -2.47 -13.67 2.17
N GLY A 238 -3.52 -14.43 1.90
CA GLY A 238 -4.74 -13.92 1.30
C GLY A 238 -5.72 -14.97 0.81
N ASP A 239 -6.68 -14.54 0.03
CA ASP A 239 -7.76 -15.38 -0.50
C ASP A 239 -7.31 -16.41 -1.55
N MET A 240 -6.08 -16.30 -2.08
CA MET A 240 -5.49 -17.27 -3.01
C MET A 240 -4.50 -18.25 -2.35
N ASP A 241 -4.38 -18.29 -1.03
CA ASP A 241 -3.41 -19.17 -0.35
C ASP A 241 -3.60 -20.64 -0.75
N GLY A 242 -4.84 -21.13 -0.82
CA GLY A 242 -5.13 -22.50 -1.22
C GLY A 242 -4.69 -22.83 -2.65
N GLU A 243 -4.90 -21.90 -3.61
CA GLU A 243 -4.48 -22.08 -5.00
C GLU A 243 -2.95 -22.03 -5.14
N VAL A 244 -2.31 -21.12 -4.42
CA VAL A 244 -0.85 -20.99 -4.37
C VAL A 244 -0.19 -22.23 -3.78
N ASP A 245 -0.68 -22.72 -2.66
CA ASP A 245 -0.13 -23.92 -2.00
C ASP A 245 -0.35 -25.18 -2.84
N ALA A 246 -1.50 -25.31 -3.52
CA ALA A 246 -1.76 -26.39 -4.47
C ALA A 246 -0.80 -26.33 -5.67
N TYR A 247 -0.55 -25.13 -6.25
CA TYR A 247 0.42 -24.94 -7.32
C TYR A 247 1.82 -25.35 -6.90
N ILE A 248 2.29 -24.89 -5.74
CA ILE A 248 3.63 -25.21 -5.19
C ILE A 248 3.78 -26.73 -5.00
N GLN A 249 2.76 -27.42 -4.52
CA GLN A 249 2.78 -28.86 -4.33
C GLN A 249 2.78 -29.60 -5.67
N GLN A 250 1.89 -29.24 -6.60
CA GLN A 250 1.79 -29.88 -7.93
C GLN A 250 3.07 -29.74 -8.72
N HIS A 251 3.74 -28.60 -8.67
CA HIS A 251 4.97 -28.30 -9.40
C HIS A 251 6.25 -28.57 -8.60
N GLN A 252 6.15 -29.20 -7.42
CA GLN A 252 7.27 -29.64 -6.57
C GLN A 252 8.28 -28.52 -6.26
N MET A 253 7.81 -27.30 -6.02
CA MET A 253 8.65 -26.11 -5.90
C MET A 253 9.42 -25.99 -4.58
N LYS A 254 9.16 -26.85 -3.57
CA LYS A 254 9.75 -26.77 -2.21
C LYS A 254 11.28 -26.78 -2.18
N GLY A 255 11.95 -27.31 -3.21
CA GLY A 255 13.41 -27.36 -3.30
C GLY A 255 14.06 -26.00 -3.63
N TYR A 256 13.30 -25.04 -4.15
CA TYR A 256 13.80 -23.76 -4.62
C TYR A 256 12.90 -22.55 -4.32
N LEU A 257 11.82 -22.76 -3.59
CA LEU A 257 10.89 -21.72 -3.17
C LEU A 257 10.67 -21.80 -1.67
N PHE A 258 11.01 -20.72 -0.95
CA PHE A 258 10.56 -20.52 0.42
C PHE A 258 9.21 -19.79 0.42
N ARG A 259 8.20 -20.35 1.09
CA ARG A 259 6.85 -19.80 1.24
C ARG A 259 6.57 -19.48 2.70
N SER A 260 6.17 -18.24 2.99
CA SER A 260 5.72 -17.82 4.32
C SER A 260 4.43 -17.02 4.23
N SER A 261 3.64 -17.06 5.29
CA SER A 261 2.52 -16.15 5.51
C SER A 261 3.01 -14.71 5.73
N PHE A 262 2.17 -13.86 6.29
CA PHE A 262 2.52 -12.47 6.60
C PHE A 262 3.71 -12.37 7.56
N ARG A 263 4.68 -11.50 7.23
CA ARG A 263 5.84 -11.15 8.05
C ARG A 263 5.92 -9.64 8.29
N THR A 264 6.57 -9.25 9.39
CA THR A 264 6.70 -7.84 9.80
C THR A 264 8.08 -7.25 9.56
N ASP A 265 9.06 -8.10 9.27
CA ASP A 265 10.47 -7.78 9.01
C ASP A 265 10.75 -7.54 7.52
N VAL A 266 9.87 -6.78 6.87
CA VAL A 266 9.94 -6.51 5.41
C VAL A 266 11.28 -5.94 4.96
N PRO A 267 11.96 -5.03 5.69
CA PRO A 267 13.30 -4.58 5.31
C PRO A 267 14.33 -5.72 5.25
N ASP A 268 14.32 -6.66 6.22
CA ASP A 268 15.21 -7.82 6.23
C ASP A 268 14.90 -8.77 5.04
N LEU A 269 13.61 -8.97 4.73
CA LEU A 269 13.17 -9.75 3.56
C LEU A 269 13.63 -9.12 2.26
N LEU A 270 13.44 -7.81 2.11
CA LEU A 270 13.90 -7.07 0.93
C LEU A 270 15.43 -7.09 0.83
N HIS A 271 16.15 -7.01 1.95
CA HIS A 271 17.61 -7.13 1.93
C HIS A 271 18.05 -8.51 1.38
N CYS A 272 17.32 -9.56 1.68
CA CYS A 272 17.62 -10.95 1.29
C CYS A 272 17.50 -11.23 -0.21
N ILE A 273 16.66 -10.49 -0.96
CA ILE A 273 16.37 -10.73 -2.39
C ILE A 273 17.27 -9.92 -3.32
N ASP A 274 17.43 -10.42 -4.55
CA ASP A 274 18.12 -9.72 -5.66
C ASP A 274 17.15 -8.92 -6.52
N VAL A 275 15.96 -9.48 -6.77
CA VAL A 275 14.90 -8.90 -7.61
C VAL A 275 13.58 -8.92 -6.87
N TYR A 276 12.87 -7.80 -6.88
CA TYR A 276 11.48 -7.71 -6.44
C TYR A 276 10.55 -7.83 -7.64
N CYS A 277 9.63 -8.80 -7.60
CA CYS A 277 8.69 -9.08 -8.68
C CYS A 277 7.26 -8.77 -8.25
N LEU A 278 6.56 -7.89 -9.00
CA LEU A 278 5.19 -7.49 -8.73
C LEU A 278 4.32 -7.59 -9.99
N PRO A 279 3.79 -8.79 -10.35
CA PRO A 279 2.98 -9.01 -11.55
C PRO A 279 1.50 -8.65 -11.35
N SER A 280 1.21 -7.58 -10.62
CA SER A 280 -0.14 -7.15 -10.27
C SER A 280 -1.00 -6.85 -11.49
N LEU A 281 -2.30 -7.17 -11.41
CA LEU A 281 -3.28 -6.88 -12.46
C LEU A 281 -3.77 -5.41 -12.40
N TRP A 282 -3.86 -4.84 -11.21
CA TRP A 282 -4.20 -3.42 -10.99
C TRP A 282 -3.58 -2.91 -9.70
N GLU A 283 -3.09 -1.69 -9.72
CA GLU A 283 -2.53 -0.96 -8.58
C GLU A 283 -2.83 0.54 -8.74
N GLY A 284 -3.09 1.21 -7.60
CA GLY A 284 -2.72 2.59 -7.47
C GLY A 284 -1.19 2.71 -7.36
N LEU A 285 -0.66 3.65 -6.62
CA LEU A 285 0.77 3.68 -6.33
C LEU A 285 1.11 2.69 -5.21
N SER A 286 1.76 1.57 -5.58
CA SER A 286 2.06 0.47 -4.66
C SER A 286 3.17 0.84 -3.68
N ILE A 287 2.86 0.87 -2.38
CA ILE A 287 3.85 1.12 -1.32
C ILE A 287 4.91 0.02 -1.30
N ALA A 288 4.54 -1.26 -1.46
CA ALA A 288 5.51 -2.35 -1.49
C ALA A 288 6.51 -2.23 -2.66
N LEU A 289 6.09 -1.64 -3.79
CA LEU A 289 6.99 -1.31 -4.90
C LEU A 289 7.96 -0.20 -4.50
N LEU A 290 7.47 0.88 -3.86
CA LEU A 290 8.31 1.97 -3.37
C LEU A 290 9.29 1.50 -2.29
N GLU A 291 8.87 0.60 -1.39
CA GLU A 291 9.71 -0.04 -0.37
C GLU A 291 10.86 -0.83 -1.01
N ALA A 292 10.57 -1.64 -2.04
CA ALA A 292 11.58 -2.40 -2.76
C ALA A 292 12.57 -1.50 -3.50
N MET A 293 12.09 -0.41 -4.13
CA MET A 293 12.93 0.61 -4.77
C MET A 293 13.83 1.31 -3.73
N ALA A 294 13.28 1.68 -2.55
CA ALA A 294 14.03 2.30 -1.47
C ALA A 294 15.12 1.38 -0.91
N MET A 295 14.89 0.05 -0.91
CA MET A 295 15.87 -0.97 -0.53
C MET A 295 16.83 -1.33 -1.67
N ARG A 296 16.91 -0.51 -2.71
CA ARG A 296 17.82 -0.67 -3.87
C ARG A 296 17.69 -2.05 -4.51
N LYS A 297 16.44 -2.54 -4.71
CA LYS A 297 16.18 -3.79 -5.40
C LYS A 297 15.87 -3.56 -6.87
N ALA A 298 16.35 -4.48 -7.72
CA ALA A 298 15.94 -4.49 -9.12
C ALA A 298 14.45 -4.88 -9.22
N ILE A 299 13.70 -4.18 -10.05
CA ILE A 299 12.24 -4.30 -10.11
C ILE A 299 11.82 -4.95 -11.41
N ILE A 300 10.93 -5.94 -11.33
CA ILE A 300 10.14 -6.43 -12.46
C ILE A 300 8.65 -6.28 -12.10
N ALA A 301 7.91 -5.53 -12.88
CA ALA A 301 6.50 -5.28 -12.60
C ALA A 301 5.66 -5.19 -13.87
N THR A 302 4.35 -5.35 -13.72
CA THR A 302 3.35 -5.13 -14.79
C THR A 302 2.98 -3.66 -14.91
N PRO A 303 2.50 -3.19 -16.10
CA PRO A 303 2.23 -1.78 -16.37
C PRO A 303 0.89 -1.31 -15.79
N THR A 304 0.68 -1.51 -14.48
CA THR A 304 -0.46 -0.93 -13.77
C THR A 304 -0.36 0.60 -13.75
N ASP A 305 -1.45 1.29 -13.45
CA ASP A 305 -1.47 2.75 -13.49
C ASP A 305 -0.37 3.36 -12.60
N GLY A 306 -0.27 2.91 -11.34
CA GLY A 306 0.77 3.40 -10.44
C GLY A 306 2.18 2.95 -10.82
N THR A 307 2.36 1.75 -11.40
CA THR A 307 3.67 1.30 -11.88
C THR A 307 4.21 2.20 -12.99
N LYS A 308 3.34 2.61 -13.93
CA LYS A 308 3.72 3.53 -15.03
C LYS A 308 4.19 4.90 -14.56
N GLU A 309 3.78 5.32 -13.35
CA GLU A 309 4.22 6.60 -12.78
C GLU A 309 5.65 6.53 -12.20
N VAL A 310 6.14 5.31 -11.88
CA VAL A 310 7.40 5.15 -11.13
C VAL A 310 8.43 4.28 -11.82
N ILE A 311 8.04 3.40 -12.76
CA ILE A 311 8.95 2.51 -13.48
C ILE A 311 9.02 2.88 -14.97
N GLU A 312 10.23 3.23 -15.39
CA GLU A 312 10.61 3.40 -16.80
C GLU A 312 11.39 2.16 -17.24
N HIS A 313 10.84 1.45 -18.24
CA HIS A 313 11.40 0.18 -18.71
C HIS A 313 12.88 0.30 -19.11
N GLN A 314 13.72 -0.63 -18.63
CA GLN A 314 15.18 -0.70 -18.84
C GLN A 314 16.00 0.46 -18.22
N LYS A 315 15.37 1.40 -17.55
CA LYS A 315 16.07 2.51 -16.88
C LYS A 315 16.14 2.28 -15.37
N ASN A 316 14.98 2.06 -14.71
CA ASN A 316 14.91 1.82 -13.29
C ASN A 316 14.12 0.54 -12.93
N GLY A 317 13.88 -0.33 -13.92
CA GLY A 317 13.22 -1.61 -13.78
C GLY A 317 12.82 -2.22 -15.11
N LEU A 318 12.28 -3.43 -15.08
CA LEU A 318 11.72 -4.09 -16.25
C LEU A 318 10.19 -4.14 -16.14
N VAL A 319 9.51 -3.72 -17.21
CA VAL A 319 8.05 -3.78 -17.30
C VAL A 319 7.67 -4.92 -18.24
N VAL A 320 6.79 -5.81 -17.77
CA VAL A 320 6.26 -6.95 -18.52
C VAL A 320 4.75 -6.83 -18.67
N GLN A 321 4.17 -7.36 -19.75
CA GLN A 321 2.73 -7.31 -19.94
C GLN A 321 1.97 -8.18 -18.93
N PHE A 322 0.68 -7.89 -18.74
CA PHE A 322 -0.18 -8.66 -17.86
C PHE A 322 -0.24 -10.12 -18.33
N ASP A 323 -0.20 -11.06 -17.39
CA ASP A 323 -0.29 -12.51 -17.60
C ASP A 323 0.76 -13.10 -18.54
N ASP A 324 1.82 -12.34 -18.88
CA ASP A 324 2.90 -12.80 -19.76
C ASP A 324 4.01 -13.52 -18.96
N VAL A 325 3.73 -14.78 -18.61
CA VAL A 325 4.68 -15.66 -17.91
C VAL A 325 6.02 -15.81 -18.66
N PRO A 326 6.06 -16.04 -19.99
CA PRO A 326 7.33 -16.09 -20.74
C PRO A 326 8.16 -14.81 -20.63
N ALA A 327 7.54 -13.64 -20.79
CA ALA A 327 8.25 -12.35 -20.68
C ALA A 327 8.74 -12.10 -19.25
N LEU A 328 7.97 -12.48 -18.24
CA LEU A 328 8.38 -12.37 -16.85
C LEU A 328 9.58 -13.27 -16.55
N ALA A 329 9.56 -14.53 -16.97
CA ALA A 329 10.68 -15.46 -16.81
C ALA A 329 11.93 -14.96 -17.55
N LYS A 330 11.77 -14.46 -18.79
CA LYS A 330 12.86 -13.84 -19.55
C LYS A 330 13.46 -12.64 -18.81
N SER A 331 12.63 -11.79 -18.21
CA SER A 331 13.10 -10.62 -17.46
C SER A 331 13.88 -11.00 -16.21
N ILE A 332 13.50 -12.07 -15.51
CA ILE A 332 14.27 -12.65 -14.41
C ILE A 332 15.65 -13.12 -14.92
N GLY A 333 15.69 -13.85 -16.04
CA GLY A 333 16.92 -14.29 -16.70
C GLY A 333 17.83 -13.13 -17.09
N VAL A 334 17.27 -12.04 -17.64
CA VAL A 334 18.04 -10.83 -18.01
C VAL A 334 18.78 -10.26 -16.79
N PHE A 335 18.11 -10.12 -15.65
CA PHE A 335 18.76 -9.61 -14.43
C PHE A 335 19.73 -10.62 -13.79
N TYR A 336 19.50 -11.93 -13.98
CA TYR A 336 20.41 -12.96 -13.54
C TYR A 336 21.73 -12.94 -14.35
N GLU A 337 21.65 -12.85 -15.67
CA GLU A 337 22.78 -12.88 -16.59
C GLU A 337 23.53 -11.54 -16.66
N ASN A 338 22.81 -10.43 -16.56
CA ASN A 338 23.38 -9.08 -16.67
C ASN A 338 23.36 -8.34 -15.32
N LYS A 339 24.36 -8.62 -14.48
CA LYS A 339 24.51 -7.99 -13.16
C LYS A 339 24.65 -6.47 -13.24
N VAL A 340 25.33 -5.96 -14.27
CA VAL A 340 25.52 -4.50 -14.45
C VAL A 340 24.18 -3.82 -14.65
N MET A 341 23.37 -4.31 -15.59
CA MET A 341 22.02 -3.78 -15.82
C MET A 341 21.14 -3.87 -14.58
N LYS A 342 21.21 -5.01 -13.84
CA LYS A 342 20.47 -5.18 -12.57
C LYS A 342 20.82 -4.08 -11.58
N GLU A 343 22.10 -3.85 -11.35
CA GLU A 343 22.59 -2.85 -10.39
C GLU A 343 22.29 -1.41 -10.85
N GLU A 344 22.41 -1.11 -12.13
CA GLU A 344 22.06 0.19 -12.69
C GLU A 344 20.57 0.49 -12.52
N CYS A 345 19.69 -0.45 -12.87
CA CYS A 345 18.25 -0.31 -12.65
C CYS A 345 17.90 -0.11 -11.18
N ALA A 346 18.49 -0.90 -10.28
CA ALA A 346 18.27 -0.80 -8.84
C ALA A 346 18.72 0.56 -8.27
N ASN A 347 19.88 1.06 -8.70
CA ASN A 347 20.39 2.36 -8.28
C ASN A 347 19.53 3.52 -8.80
N GLN A 348 19.07 3.46 -10.06
CA GLN A 348 18.16 4.46 -10.62
C GLN A 348 16.79 4.44 -9.91
N ALA A 349 16.26 3.26 -9.60
CA ALA A 349 15.03 3.11 -8.83
C ALA A 349 15.16 3.72 -7.43
N TRP A 350 16.24 3.42 -6.73
CA TRP A 350 16.55 3.98 -5.41
C TRP A 350 16.64 5.49 -5.44
N LYS A 351 17.41 6.06 -6.37
CA LYS A 351 17.55 7.51 -6.52
C LYS A 351 16.19 8.17 -6.76
N PHE A 352 15.42 7.64 -7.69
CA PHE A 352 14.11 8.16 -8.04
C PHE A 352 13.14 8.18 -6.84
N VAL A 353 13.07 7.06 -6.08
CA VAL A 353 12.15 6.99 -4.95
C VAL A 353 12.58 7.87 -3.78
N THR A 354 13.86 7.96 -3.49
CA THR A 354 14.37 8.76 -2.37
C THR A 354 14.22 10.26 -2.59
N GLU A 355 14.30 10.71 -3.84
CA GLU A 355 14.11 12.11 -4.21
C GLU A 355 12.63 12.53 -4.17
N ARG A 356 11.69 11.63 -4.52
CA ARG A 356 10.28 12.00 -4.74
C ARG A 356 9.32 11.48 -3.68
N PHE A 357 9.48 10.24 -3.21
CA PHE A 357 8.46 9.51 -2.45
C PHE A 357 8.82 9.35 -0.96
N ASN A 358 9.02 10.46 -0.25
CA ASN A 358 9.36 10.46 1.17
C ASN A 358 8.09 10.59 2.04
N ALA A 359 7.81 9.58 2.88
CA ALA A 359 6.64 9.57 3.77
C ALA A 359 6.59 10.76 4.75
N LYS A 360 7.73 11.30 5.16
CA LYS A 360 7.79 12.50 6.00
C LYS A 360 7.19 13.72 5.27
N ARG A 361 7.55 13.93 3.99
CA ARG A 361 6.97 15.00 3.17
C ARG A 361 5.46 14.81 2.95
N VAL A 362 5.02 13.57 2.82
CA VAL A 362 3.58 13.25 2.74
C VAL A 362 2.87 13.69 4.02
N ALA A 363 3.40 13.34 5.19
CA ALA A 363 2.83 13.73 6.48
C ALA A 363 2.80 15.25 6.67
N GLU A 364 3.85 15.96 6.27
CA GLU A 364 3.90 17.44 6.29
C GLU A 364 2.83 18.05 5.39
N SER A 365 2.65 17.53 4.17
CA SER A 365 1.61 17.99 3.23
C SER A 365 0.20 17.73 3.76
N VAL A 366 -0.05 16.54 4.32
CA VAL A 366 -1.36 16.19 4.91
C VAL A 366 -1.64 17.06 6.14
N SER A 367 -0.65 17.31 7.00
CA SER A 367 -0.78 18.18 8.16
C SER A 367 -1.13 19.63 7.76
N THR A 368 -0.58 20.11 6.64
CA THR A 368 -0.93 21.43 6.08
C THR A 368 -2.40 21.46 5.69
N ILE A 369 -2.89 20.43 4.99
CA ILE A 369 -4.31 20.33 4.62
C ILE A 369 -5.22 20.30 5.85
N TYR A 370 -4.84 19.59 6.92
CA TYR A 370 -5.61 19.60 8.17
C TYR A 370 -5.77 21.02 8.72
N SER A 371 -4.68 21.79 8.73
CA SER A 371 -4.67 23.17 9.20
C SER A 371 -5.50 24.10 8.32
N GLU A 372 -5.41 23.96 7.00
CA GLU A 372 -6.16 24.77 6.03
C GLU A 372 -7.68 24.57 6.16
N ILE A 373 -8.13 23.30 6.30
CA ILE A 373 -9.56 22.98 6.46
C ILE A 373 -10.11 23.60 7.75
N MET A 374 -9.35 23.52 8.82
CA MET A 374 -9.79 24.10 10.11
C MET A 374 -9.85 25.63 10.08
N ASN A 375 -8.93 26.28 9.37
CA ASN A 375 -8.91 27.74 9.23
C ASN A 375 -10.01 28.27 8.29
N ASN A 376 -10.42 27.51 7.27
CA ASN A 376 -11.44 27.89 6.30
C ASN A 376 -12.86 27.52 6.71
N GLY A 377 -13.04 26.75 7.77
CA GLY A 377 -14.33 26.26 8.29
C GLY A 377 -14.85 26.99 9.54
N GLY A 378 -14.14 28.07 9.97
CA GLY A 378 -14.51 28.92 11.10
C GLY A 378 -15.42 30.10 10.73
#